data_20c470c42597ef35548375c95dc975af
#
_entry.id   20c470c42597ef35548375c95dc975af
#
_cell.length_a   1.000
_cell.length_b   1.000
_cell.length_c   1.000
_cell.angle_alpha   90.00
_cell.angle_beta   90.00
_cell.angle_gamma   90.00
#
_symmetry.space_group_name_H-M   'P 1'
#
loop_
_entity.id
_entity.type
_entity.pdbx_description
1 polymer ?
#
loop_
_entity_poly.entity_id
_entity_poly.type
_entity_poly.pdbx_seq_one_letter_code
_entity_poly.pdbx_strand_id
1 'polypeptide(L)'
;MTLGKYDLTERCQAAEVRALPVQSAEDRVEHDPQLRHREMYLPMEHPALGLHKVQNAPFKLSETPASNHLPSPLIGQHTREIVEGLLGYSHEALRVGFDDGTFWPTKRARFAYMEEMLR
;
A
#
# COMPACT_ATOMS: atom_id res chain seq x y z
N MET A 1 23.01 -33.08 10.47
CA MET A 1 21.56 -32.91 10.31
C MET A 1 21.30 -31.42 10.32
N THR A 2 20.79 -30.86 9.22
CA THR A 2 20.53 -29.42 9.09
C THR A 2 19.11 -29.17 9.59
N LEU A 3 18.93 -28.36 10.61
CA LEU A 3 17.61 -27.96 11.11
C LEU A 3 17.02 -26.85 10.24
N GLY A 4 15.72 -26.90 10.02
CA GLY A 4 14.98 -25.80 9.43
C GLY A 4 15.00 -24.57 10.34
N LYS A 5 14.83 -23.36 9.76
CA LYS A 5 14.87 -22.10 10.52
C LYS A 5 13.79 -22.03 11.61
N TYR A 6 12.63 -22.57 11.37
CA TYR A 6 11.53 -22.60 12.33
C TYR A 6 11.75 -23.63 13.43
N ASP A 7 12.20 -24.85 13.09
CA ASP A 7 12.54 -25.88 14.07
C ASP A 7 13.65 -25.40 15.03
N LEU A 8 14.65 -24.68 14.48
CA LEU A 8 15.72 -24.11 15.29
C LEU A 8 15.17 -23.02 16.23
N THR A 9 14.30 -22.14 15.71
CA THR A 9 13.65 -21.09 16.51
C THR A 9 12.87 -21.70 17.67
N GLU A 10 12.01 -22.67 17.41
CA GLU A 10 11.21 -23.35 18.44
C GLU A 10 12.08 -23.99 19.53
N ARG A 11 13.14 -24.68 19.13
CA ARG A 11 14.07 -25.29 20.09
C ARG A 11 14.79 -24.26 20.94
N CYS A 12 15.22 -23.16 20.36
CA CYS A 12 15.84 -22.07 21.10
C CYS A 12 14.84 -21.45 22.10
N GLN A 13 13.64 -21.17 21.66
CA GLN A 13 12.60 -20.58 22.51
C GLN A 13 12.18 -21.54 23.64
N ALA A 14 12.07 -22.82 23.38
CA ALA A 14 11.81 -23.84 24.40
C ALA A 14 12.91 -23.94 25.45
N ALA A 15 14.15 -23.55 25.10
CA ALA A 15 15.32 -23.45 26.02
C ALA A 15 15.49 -22.02 26.59
N GLU A 16 14.45 -21.16 26.50
CA GLU A 16 14.46 -19.76 26.96
C GLU A 16 15.50 -18.87 26.27
N VAL A 17 15.99 -19.30 25.10
CA VAL A 17 16.91 -18.52 24.27
C VAL A 17 16.07 -17.69 23.28
N ARG A 18 16.27 -16.38 23.27
CA ARG A 18 15.64 -15.47 22.30
C ARG A 18 16.15 -15.77 20.91
N ALA A 19 15.28 -16.28 20.07
CA ALA A 19 15.57 -16.56 18.66
C ALA A 19 14.35 -16.27 17.80
N LEU A 20 14.57 -15.73 16.62
CA LEU A 20 13.56 -15.50 15.61
C LEU A 20 14.11 -15.94 14.24
N PRO A 21 13.28 -16.49 13.36
CA PRO A 21 13.73 -16.89 12.03
C PRO A 21 13.95 -15.65 11.15
N VAL A 22 14.94 -15.70 10.27
CA VAL A 22 15.03 -14.76 9.15
C VAL A 22 13.97 -15.13 8.13
N GLN A 23 13.02 -14.22 7.90
CA GLN A 23 11.85 -14.45 7.09
C GLN A 23 11.96 -13.79 5.71
N SER A 24 11.52 -14.49 4.67
CA SER A 24 11.23 -13.91 3.36
C SER A 24 9.96 -13.05 3.39
N ALA A 25 9.67 -12.32 2.32
CA ALA A 25 8.39 -11.61 2.17
C ALA A 25 7.21 -12.58 2.23
N GLU A 26 7.31 -13.73 1.56
CA GLU A 26 6.30 -14.79 1.58
C GLU A 26 6.06 -15.34 2.98
N ASP A 27 7.12 -15.67 3.72
CA ASP A 27 6.99 -16.13 5.11
C ASP A 27 6.19 -15.15 5.96
N ARG A 28 6.50 -13.86 5.86
CA ARG A 28 5.85 -12.81 6.64
C ARG A 28 4.39 -12.62 6.26
N VAL A 29 4.09 -12.59 4.97
CA VAL A 29 2.75 -12.26 4.46
C VAL A 29 1.81 -13.46 4.55
N GLU A 30 2.32 -14.69 4.29
CA GLU A 30 1.47 -15.87 4.16
C GLU A 30 1.55 -16.82 5.36
N HIS A 31 2.69 -16.88 6.05
CA HIS A 31 2.95 -17.98 6.98
C HIS A 31 3.16 -17.57 8.43
N ASP A 32 3.51 -16.31 8.70
CA ASP A 32 3.77 -15.87 10.08
C ASP A 32 2.48 -15.80 10.90
N PRO A 33 2.35 -16.61 11.97
CA PRO A 33 1.14 -16.66 12.79
C PRO A 33 0.92 -15.38 13.60
N GLN A 34 2.00 -14.71 14.02
CA GLN A 34 1.92 -13.47 14.80
C GLN A 34 1.46 -12.30 13.93
N LEU A 35 2.01 -12.18 12.71
CA LEU A 35 1.60 -11.11 11.79
C LEU A 35 0.16 -11.33 11.31
N ARG A 36 -0.27 -12.57 11.14
CA ARG A 36 -1.67 -12.92 10.85
C ARG A 36 -2.59 -12.56 12.02
N HIS A 37 -2.24 -12.94 13.25
CA HIS A 37 -3.01 -12.59 14.45
C HIS A 37 -3.13 -11.07 14.63
N ARG A 38 -2.09 -10.33 14.29
CA ARG A 38 -2.07 -8.86 14.34
C ARG A 38 -2.79 -8.20 13.16
N GLU A 39 -3.25 -8.97 12.18
CA GLU A 39 -3.86 -8.45 10.95
C GLU A 39 -2.93 -7.47 10.23
N MET A 40 -1.63 -7.83 10.20
CA MET A 40 -0.58 -6.96 9.69
C MET A 40 -0.67 -6.78 8.17
N TYR A 41 -1.24 -7.75 7.47
CA TYR A 41 -1.45 -7.71 6.02
C TYR A 41 -2.92 -7.96 5.71
N LEU A 42 -3.56 -6.97 5.08
CA LEU A 42 -4.98 -7.00 4.73
C LEU A 42 -5.17 -7.13 3.22
N PRO A 43 -6.12 -7.95 2.77
CA PRO A 43 -6.47 -8.00 1.36
C PRO A 43 -7.12 -6.69 0.93
N MET A 44 -6.72 -6.17 -0.23
CA MET A 44 -7.26 -4.95 -0.79
C MET A 44 -7.35 -5.05 -2.31
N GLU A 45 -8.47 -4.65 -2.87
CA GLU A 45 -8.67 -4.57 -4.32
C GLU A 45 -8.07 -3.27 -4.85
N HIS A 46 -7.23 -3.39 -5.87
CA HIS A 46 -6.60 -2.22 -6.52
C HIS A 46 -6.91 -2.23 -8.01
N PRO A 47 -7.31 -1.10 -8.61
CA PRO A 47 -7.79 -1.07 -10.00
C PRO A 47 -6.76 -1.51 -11.04
N ALA A 48 -5.47 -1.40 -10.75
CA ALA A 48 -4.40 -1.82 -11.66
C ALA A 48 -3.72 -3.14 -11.27
N LEU A 49 -3.76 -3.53 -9.98
CA LEU A 49 -3.05 -4.70 -9.46
C LEU A 49 -3.98 -5.87 -9.13
N GLY A 50 -5.31 -5.63 -9.11
CA GLY A 50 -6.27 -6.60 -8.60
C GLY A 50 -6.15 -6.80 -7.09
N LEU A 51 -6.59 -7.96 -6.60
CA LEU A 51 -6.51 -8.30 -5.19
C LEU A 51 -5.06 -8.53 -4.78
N HIS A 52 -4.60 -7.76 -3.82
CA HIS A 52 -3.26 -7.89 -3.23
C HIS A 52 -3.32 -7.59 -1.73
N LYS A 53 -2.22 -7.85 -1.01
CA LYS A 53 -2.14 -7.58 0.42
C LYS A 53 -1.41 -6.27 0.68
N VAL A 54 -2.01 -5.41 1.50
CA VAL A 54 -1.40 -4.16 1.96
C VAL A 54 -1.03 -4.27 3.43
N GLN A 55 0.05 -3.59 3.81
CA GLN A 55 0.47 -3.55 5.20
C GLN A 55 -0.44 -2.62 6.00
N ASN A 56 -0.94 -3.13 7.13
CA ASN A 56 -1.72 -2.38 8.09
C ASN A 56 -0.82 -1.67 9.11
N ALA A 57 -1.42 -0.81 9.93
CA ALA A 57 -0.72 -0.18 11.04
C ALA A 57 -0.27 -1.23 12.08
N PRO A 58 0.99 -1.20 12.56
CA PRO A 58 1.49 -2.17 13.54
C PRO A 58 0.91 -1.96 14.94
N PHE A 59 0.41 -0.78 15.24
CA PHE A 59 -0.27 -0.44 16.49
C PHE A 59 -1.78 -0.58 16.34
N LYS A 60 -2.46 -0.97 17.41
CA LYS A 60 -3.92 -1.02 17.51
C LYS A 60 -4.36 -0.03 18.59
N LEU A 61 -5.15 0.96 18.19
CA LEU A 61 -5.75 1.93 19.10
C LEU A 61 -7.15 1.44 19.50
N SER A 62 -7.46 1.46 20.78
CA SER A 62 -8.74 0.98 21.30
C SER A 62 -9.91 1.89 20.93
N GLU A 63 -9.71 3.21 21.02
CA GLU A 63 -10.77 4.19 20.81
C GLU A 63 -10.91 4.61 19.34
N THR A 64 -9.79 4.65 18.62
CA THR A 64 -9.74 5.09 17.21
C THR A 64 -8.95 4.09 16.38
N PRO A 65 -9.47 2.88 16.15
CA PRO A 65 -8.75 1.87 15.38
C PRO A 65 -8.47 2.37 13.96
N ALA A 66 -7.23 2.17 13.52
CA ALA A 66 -6.87 2.45 12.14
C ALA A 66 -7.57 1.46 11.20
N SER A 67 -8.07 1.95 10.07
CA SER A 67 -8.68 1.14 9.04
C SER A 67 -8.25 1.60 7.66
N ASN A 68 -7.88 0.67 6.80
CA ASN A 68 -7.54 0.93 5.41
C ASN A 68 -8.83 0.82 4.58
N HIS A 69 -9.41 1.95 4.22
CA HIS A 69 -10.65 2.00 3.45
C HIS A 69 -10.42 2.13 1.94
N LEU A 70 -9.27 2.65 1.55
CA LEU A 70 -8.95 2.96 0.17
C LEU A 70 -7.64 2.30 -0.24
N PRO A 71 -7.55 1.76 -1.47
CA PRO A 71 -6.30 1.29 -2.03
C PRO A 71 -5.34 2.47 -2.28
N SER A 72 -4.09 2.15 -2.53
CA SER A 72 -3.13 3.12 -3.02
C SER A 72 -3.67 3.80 -4.28
N PRO A 73 -3.57 5.14 -4.40
CA PRO A 73 -4.11 5.82 -5.56
C PRO A 73 -3.30 5.51 -6.82
N LEU A 74 -3.98 5.55 -7.96
CA LEU A 74 -3.31 5.61 -9.26
C LEU A 74 -2.58 6.95 -9.40
N ILE A 75 -1.54 6.96 -10.23
CA ILE A 75 -0.75 8.18 -10.46
C ILE A 75 -1.64 9.28 -11.03
N GLY A 76 -1.74 10.41 -10.30
CA GLY A 76 -2.56 11.55 -10.71
C GLY A 76 -4.06 11.36 -10.51
N GLN A 77 -4.52 10.29 -9.88
CA GLN A 77 -5.94 9.99 -9.69
C GLN A 77 -6.72 11.14 -9.03
N HIS A 78 -6.12 11.81 -8.06
CA HIS A 78 -6.77 12.87 -7.29
C HIS A 78 -6.34 14.29 -7.73
N THR A 79 -5.58 14.43 -8.82
CA THR A 79 -5.06 15.74 -9.24
C THR A 79 -6.17 16.75 -9.47
N ARG A 80 -7.26 16.38 -10.14
CA ARG A 80 -8.40 17.28 -10.38
C ARG A 80 -9.06 17.71 -9.07
N GLU A 81 -9.34 16.77 -8.20
CA GLU A 81 -9.95 17.04 -6.89
C GLU A 81 -9.11 18.03 -6.07
N ILE A 82 -7.80 17.87 -6.09
CA ILE A 82 -6.89 18.75 -5.38
C ILE A 82 -6.78 20.12 -6.06
N VAL A 83 -6.54 20.14 -7.36
CA VAL A 83 -6.27 21.39 -8.11
C VAL A 83 -7.52 22.25 -8.24
N GLU A 84 -8.65 21.67 -8.64
CA GLU A 84 -9.90 22.40 -8.75
C GLU A 84 -10.62 22.53 -7.40
N GLY A 85 -10.77 21.40 -6.68
CA GLY A 85 -11.60 21.37 -5.48
C GLY A 85 -10.96 22.02 -4.27
N LEU A 86 -9.68 21.73 -3.99
CA LEU A 86 -9.01 22.25 -2.81
C LEU A 86 -8.29 23.58 -3.08
N LEU A 87 -7.59 23.69 -4.21
CA LEU A 87 -6.79 24.88 -4.54
C LEU A 87 -7.57 25.94 -5.32
N GLY A 88 -8.75 25.62 -5.85
CA GLY A 88 -9.64 26.57 -6.55
C GLY A 88 -9.14 27.00 -7.93
N TYR A 89 -8.25 26.24 -8.56
CA TYR A 89 -7.83 26.53 -9.93
C TYR A 89 -8.94 26.19 -10.92
N SER A 90 -8.94 26.87 -12.08
CA SER A 90 -9.88 26.56 -13.14
C SER A 90 -9.53 25.25 -13.86
N HIS A 91 -10.52 24.64 -14.52
CA HIS A 91 -10.30 23.47 -15.35
C HIS A 91 -9.29 23.73 -16.48
N GLU A 92 -9.27 24.95 -17.04
CA GLU A 92 -8.28 25.35 -18.04
C GLU A 92 -6.86 25.36 -17.46
N ALA A 93 -6.67 25.86 -16.24
CA ALA A 93 -5.37 25.83 -15.57
C ALA A 93 -4.90 24.37 -15.30
N LEU A 94 -5.82 23.47 -14.95
CA LEU A 94 -5.53 22.05 -14.81
C LEU A 94 -5.01 21.45 -16.14
N ARG A 95 -5.71 21.72 -17.26
CA ARG A 95 -5.32 21.24 -18.59
C ARG A 95 -3.95 21.77 -19.01
N VAL A 96 -3.73 23.09 -18.85
CA VAL A 96 -2.43 23.73 -19.15
C VAL A 96 -1.32 23.07 -18.35
N GLY A 97 -1.53 22.84 -17.04
CA GLY A 97 -0.53 22.22 -16.18
C GLY A 97 -0.13 20.79 -16.58
N PHE A 98 -1.07 20.03 -17.16
CA PHE A 98 -0.74 18.73 -17.77
C PHE A 98 -0.05 18.86 -19.12
N ASP A 99 -0.38 19.88 -19.90
CA ASP A 99 0.19 20.08 -21.23
C ASP A 99 1.62 20.61 -21.19
N ASP A 100 1.94 21.46 -20.24
CA ASP A 100 3.27 22.05 -20.06
C ASP A 100 4.19 21.20 -19.15
N GLY A 101 3.62 20.19 -18.47
CA GLY A 101 4.37 19.29 -17.59
C GLY A 101 4.49 19.76 -16.14
N THR A 102 3.79 20.82 -15.75
CA THR A 102 3.67 21.24 -14.34
C THR A 102 3.05 20.12 -13.51
N PHE A 103 2.05 19.43 -14.04
CA PHE A 103 1.49 18.23 -13.46
C PHE A 103 1.98 16.98 -14.20
N TRP A 104 2.31 15.96 -13.43
CA TRP A 104 2.75 14.69 -13.98
C TRP A 104 1.62 13.65 -13.88
N PRO A 105 1.47 12.73 -14.83
CA PRO A 105 2.29 12.52 -16.02
C PRO A 105 1.99 13.51 -17.16
N THR A 106 3.05 13.84 -17.91
CA THR A 106 2.95 14.66 -19.13
C THR A 106 2.17 13.94 -20.24
N LYS A 107 1.81 14.66 -21.33
CA LYS A 107 1.11 14.10 -22.50
C LYS A 107 1.64 12.75 -23.01
N ARG A 108 2.95 12.52 -22.92
CA ARG A 108 3.58 11.28 -23.41
C ARG A 108 3.39 10.06 -22.49
N ALA A 109 2.98 10.28 -21.24
CA ALA A 109 2.83 9.25 -20.23
C ALA A 109 1.43 9.21 -19.59
N ARG A 110 0.42 9.79 -20.25
CA ARG A 110 -0.96 9.79 -19.73
C ARG A 110 -1.54 8.37 -19.75
N PHE A 111 -2.17 8.02 -18.66
CA PHE A 111 -2.94 6.80 -18.56
C PHE A 111 -4.39 7.05 -19.01
N ALA A 112 -5.06 6.01 -19.53
CA ALA A 112 -6.41 6.13 -20.09
C ALA A 112 -7.43 6.78 -19.13
N TYR A 113 -7.38 6.48 -17.85
CA TYR A 113 -8.28 7.07 -16.84
C TYR A 113 -8.10 8.59 -16.67
N MET A 114 -6.94 9.14 -17.04
CA MET A 114 -6.67 10.58 -16.95
C MET A 114 -7.33 11.37 -18.09
N GLU A 115 -7.51 10.75 -19.23
CA GLU A 115 -8.25 11.41 -20.36
C GLU A 115 -9.71 11.68 -19.97
N GLU A 116 -10.32 10.82 -19.17
CA GLU A 116 -11.66 11.03 -18.63
C GLU A 116 -11.68 12.18 -17.61
N MET A 117 -10.68 12.27 -16.78
CA MET A 117 -10.54 13.35 -15.80
C MET A 117 -10.40 14.74 -16.44
N LEU A 118 -9.80 14.81 -17.64
CA LEU A 118 -9.55 16.07 -18.38
C LEU A 118 -10.70 16.46 -19.34
N ARG A 119 -11.77 15.66 -19.41
CA ARG A 119 -13.00 16.01 -20.12
C ARG A 119 -13.92 16.88 -19.27
#